data_d00fb98d3693bb98456868907d4228d0
#
_entry.id   d00fb98d3693bb98456868907d4228d0
#
_cell.length_a   1.000
_cell.length_b   1.000
_cell.length_c   1.000
_cell.angle_alpha   90.00
_cell.angle_beta   90.00
_cell.angle_gamma   90.00
#
_symmetry.space_group_name_H-M   'P 1'
#
loop_
_entity.id
_entity.type
_entity.pdbx_description
1 polymer ?
#
loop_
_entity_poly.entity_id
_entity_poly.type
_entity_poly.pdbx_seq_one_letter_code
_entity_poly.pdbx_strand_id
1 'polypeptide(L)'
;MKLALLILYFGVMVGIGLYCRKHTSGINGFVLGGRSVGPWLTAFAYGTSYFSAVVFVGYAGQFGWKYGIAATWAGIGNAILGSLLAWAVLGRRTRILTQHYNSATMPQFFGQRFQSKSLKIGASVIVFVFLIPYTASLFNGLSRLFGMAFHMDYTVCIILMGVLTGIYAVSYTHLTLPTKRIV
;
A
#
# COMPACT_ATOMS: atom_id res chain seq x y z
N MET A 1 -3.49 28.73 4.34
CA MET A 1 -2.25 28.04 3.94
C MET A 1 -2.38 26.52 3.96
N LYS A 2 -2.78 25.88 5.07
CA LYS A 2 -2.94 24.40 5.19
C LYS A 2 -3.90 23.82 4.15
N LEU A 3 -5.08 24.43 3.95
CA LEU A 3 -6.08 23.97 2.99
C LEU A 3 -5.59 24.06 1.53
N ALA A 4 -4.90 25.14 1.19
CA ALA A 4 -4.33 25.32 -0.15
C ALA A 4 -3.29 24.24 -0.49
N LEU A 5 -2.42 23.89 0.46
CA LEU A 5 -1.45 22.80 0.30
C LEU A 5 -2.15 21.44 0.12
N LEU A 6 -3.23 21.22 0.85
CA LEU A 6 -4.01 19.99 0.71
C LEU A 6 -4.66 19.87 -0.66
N ILE A 7 -5.31 20.95 -1.13
CA ILE A 7 -5.94 21.00 -2.47
C ILE A 7 -4.88 20.81 -3.56
N LEU A 8 -3.73 21.45 -3.43
CA LEU A 8 -2.59 21.29 -4.34
C LEU A 8 -2.13 19.83 -4.38
N TYR A 9 -1.94 19.21 -3.21
CA TYR A 9 -1.51 17.82 -3.10
C TYR A 9 -2.51 16.86 -3.78
N PHE A 10 -3.78 16.95 -3.46
CA PHE A 10 -4.80 16.11 -4.10
C PHE A 10 -4.94 16.40 -5.60
N GLY A 11 -4.82 17.66 -6.02
CA GLY A 11 -4.81 18.04 -7.43
C GLY A 11 -3.66 17.38 -8.21
N VAL A 12 -2.47 17.39 -7.65
CA VAL A 12 -1.29 16.72 -8.23
C VAL A 12 -1.51 15.21 -8.28
N MET A 13 -2.03 14.59 -7.20
CA MET A 13 -2.32 13.15 -7.15
C MET A 13 -3.33 12.73 -8.21
N VAL A 14 -4.43 13.47 -8.34
CA VAL A 14 -5.44 13.22 -9.38
C VAL A 14 -4.84 13.42 -10.77
N GLY A 15 -4.07 14.48 -10.99
CA GLY A 15 -3.39 14.75 -12.25
C GLY A 15 -2.45 13.63 -12.67
N ILE A 16 -1.62 13.13 -11.75
CA ILE A 16 -0.75 11.96 -11.98
C ILE A 16 -1.59 10.72 -12.30
N GLY A 17 -2.67 10.48 -11.55
CA GLY A 17 -3.56 9.34 -11.77
C GLY A 17 -4.18 9.34 -13.18
N LEU A 18 -4.66 10.50 -13.63
CA LEU A 18 -5.21 10.68 -14.98
C LEU A 18 -4.14 10.54 -16.09
N TYR A 19 -2.95 11.03 -15.85
CA TYR A 19 -1.81 10.87 -16.76
C TYR A 19 -1.41 9.39 -16.90
N CYS A 20 -1.22 8.69 -15.81
CA CYS A 20 -0.85 7.27 -15.79
C CYS A 20 -1.91 6.37 -16.41
N ARG A 21 -3.20 6.75 -16.34
CA ARG A 21 -4.31 6.02 -16.95
C ARG A 21 -4.11 5.74 -18.44
N LYS A 22 -3.56 6.68 -19.18
CA LYS A 22 -3.32 6.53 -20.64
C LYS A 22 -2.25 5.50 -20.96
N HIS A 23 -1.37 5.17 -20.01
CA HIS A 23 -0.20 4.32 -20.22
C HIS A 23 -0.32 2.95 -19.55
N THR A 24 -1.40 2.70 -18.81
CA THR A 24 -1.59 1.45 -18.07
C THR A 24 -2.63 0.57 -18.77
N SER A 25 -2.20 -0.55 -19.35
CA SER A 25 -3.09 -1.53 -19.98
C SER A 25 -3.00 -2.88 -19.25
N GLY A 26 -4.18 -3.40 -18.82
CA GLY A 26 -4.31 -4.72 -18.23
C GLY A 26 -3.92 -4.84 -16.74
N ILE A 27 -4.22 -6.01 -16.17
CA ILE A 27 -4.00 -6.31 -14.73
C ILE A 27 -2.52 -6.25 -14.36
N ASN A 28 -1.63 -6.75 -15.20
CA ASN A 28 -0.18 -6.73 -14.95
C ASN A 28 0.39 -5.31 -14.97
N GLY A 29 -0.10 -4.45 -15.85
CA GLY A 29 0.25 -3.03 -15.86
C GLY A 29 -0.19 -2.33 -14.58
N PHE A 30 -1.40 -2.64 -14.11
CA PHE A 30 -1.96 -2.07 -12.90
C PHE A 30 -1.25 -2.52 -11.62
N VAL A 31 -1.07 -3.83 -11.42
CA VAL A 31 -0.53 -4.41 -10.18
C VAL A 31 0.99 -4.29 -10.11
N LEU A 32 1.67 -4.45 -11.23
CA LEU A 32 3.13 -4.57 -11.30
C LEU A 32 3.82 -3.40 -12.02
N GLY A 33 3.08 -2.37 -12.45
CA GLY A 33 3.64 -1.30 -13.27
C GLY A 33 4.27 -1.82 -14.57
N GLY A 34 3.75 -2.93 -15.13
CA GLY A 34 4.33 -3.60 -16.30
C GLY A 34 5.72 -4.19 -16.06
N ARG A 35 6.20 -4.24 -14.82
CA ARG A 35 7.56 -4.65 -14.42
C ARG A 35 8.69 -3.80 -15.05
N SER A 36 8.36 -2.65 -15.62
CA SER A 36 9.28 -1.72 -16.28
C SER A 36 9.70 -0.55 -15.39
N VAL A 37 9.18 -0.50 -14.17
CA VAL A 37 9.49 0.57 -13.20
C VAL A 37 10.93 0.48 -12.76
N GLY A 38 11.64 1.61 -12.87
CA GLY A 38 13.05 1.70 -12.50
C GLY A 38 13.31 1.50 -11.00
N PRO A 39 14.55 1.18 -10.60
CA PRO A 39 14.88 0.83 -9.22
C PRO A 39 14.64 1.97 -8.23
N TRP A 40 14.92 3.21 -8.62
CA TRP A 40 14.72 4.39 -7.78
C TRP A 40 13.24 4.63 -7.48
N LEU A 41 12.39 4.60 -8.51
CA LEU A 41 10.95 4.81 -8.32
C LEU A 41 10.35 3.68 -7.49
N THR A 42 10.80 2.44 -7.68
CA THR A 42 10.38 1.30 -6.86
C THR A 42 10.81 1.46 -5.41
N ALA A 43 12.03 1.93 -5.14
CA ALA A 43 12.52 2.15 -3.79
C ALA A 43 11.72 3.26 -3.07
N PHE A 44 11.43 4.38 -3.75
CA PHE A 44 10.59 5.44 -3.18
C PHE A 44 9.15 4.98 -2.95
N ALA A 45 8.55 4.26 -3.90
CA ALA A 45 7.20 3.71 -3.74
C ALA A 45 7.14 2.71 -2.58
N TYR A 46 8.14 1.85 -2.44
CA TYR A 46 8.25 0.94 -1.30
C TYR A 46 8.40 1.70 0.01
N GLY A 47 9.32 2.67 0.08
CA GLY A 47 9.56 3.48 1.27
C GLY A 47 8.30 4.19 1.74
N THR A 48 7.59 4.86 0.85
CA THR A 48 6.35 5.57 1.19
C THR A 48 5.21 4.63 1.63
N SER A 49 5.14 3.44 1.05
CA SER A 49 4.14 2.43 1.46
C SER A 49 4.51 1.74 2.77
N TYR A 50 5.80 1.54 3.02
CA TYR A 50 6.30 0.88 4.22
C TYR A 50 6.19 1.77 5.47
N PHE A 51 6.52 3.06 5.35
CA PHE A 51 6.32 4.05 6.40
C PHE A 51 4.86 4.44 6.52
N SER A 52 4.03 3.49 6.95
CA SER A 52 2.59 3.71 7.06
C SER A 52 2.25 4.76 8.13
N ALA A 53 1.13 5.45 7.95
CA ALA A 53 0.61 6.38 8.93
C ALA A 53 0.38 5.73 10.31
N VAL A 54 0.06 4.45 10.35
CA VAL A 54 -0.14 3.69 11.60
C VAL A 54 1.15 3.57 12.38
N VAL A 55 2.24 3.16 11.73
CA VAL A 55 3.53 2.95 12.41
C VAL A 55 4.18 4.29 12.72
N PHE A 56 4.22 5.21 11.76
CA PHE A 56 4.96 6.47 11.91
C PHE A 56 4.24 7.48 12.80
N VAL A 57 2.93 7.67 12.58
CA VAL A 57 2.15 8.66 13.32
C VAL A 57 1.57 8.07 14.62
N GLY A 58 1.07 6.83 14.55
CA GLY A 58 0.43 6.19 15.70
C GLY A 58 1.43 5.62 16.71
N TYR A 59 2.24 4.66 16.27
CA TYR A 59 3.09 3.89 17.20
C TYR A 59 4.42 4.54 17.51
N ALA A 60 5.13 5.08 16.52
CA ALA A 60 6.47 5.63 16.74
C ALA A 60 6.43 6.80 17.73
N GLY A 61 5.43 7.68 17.62
CA GLY A 61 5.24 8.78 18.57
C GLY A 61 4.91 8.29 19.99
N GLN A 62 4.03 7.31 20.13
CA GLN A 62 3.66 6.75 21.43
C GLN A 62 4.81 5.99 22.10
N PHE A 63 5.55 5.19 21.33
CA PHE A 63 6.73 4.48 21.85
C PHE A 63 7.85 5.43 22.21
N GLY A 64 8.10 6.46 21.39
CA GLY A 64 9.07 7.50 21.70
C GLY A 64 8.73 8.24 23.00
N TRP A 65 7.45 8.55 23.21
CA TRP A 65 6.97 9.19 24.44
C TRP A 65 7.13 8.27 25.68
N LYS A 66 6.80 6.98 25.55
CA LYS A 66 6.84 6.02 26.67
C LYS A 66 8.25 5.55 27.03
N TYR A 67 9.08 5.29 26.02
CA TYR A 67 10.36 4.60 26.17
C TYR A 67 11.57 5.47 25.80
N GLY A 68 11.32 6.71 25.38
CA GLY A 68 12.39 7.63 25.00
C GLY A 68 13.24 7.07 23.85
N ILE A 69 14.55 7.30 23.94
CA ILE A 69 15.54 6.89 22.92
C ILE A 69 15.57 5.36 22.72
N ALA A 70 15.20 4.57 23.72
CA ALA A 70 15.16 3.11 23.60
C ALA A 70 14.20 2.63 22.50
N ALA A 71 13.14 3.39 22.17
CA ALA A 71 12.24 3.09 21.06
C ALA A 71 12.95 3.07 19.68
N THR A 72 14.08 3.76 19.55
CA THR A 72 14.87 3.80 18.31
C THR A 72 15.43 2.43 17.93
N TRP A 73 15.72 1.58 18.91
CA TRP A 73 16.19 0.22 18.66
C TRP A 73 15.18 -0.66 17.92
N ALA A 74 13.89 -0.44 18.17
CA ALA A 74 12.84 -1.12 17.40
C ALA A 74 12.86 -0.71 15.92
N GLY A 75 13.08 0.58 15.65
CA GLY A 75 13.24 1.10 14.28
C GLY A 75 14.48 0.54 13.57
N ILE A 76 15.63 0.55 14.24
CA ILE A 76 16.89 0.03 13.73
C ILE A 76 16.77 -1.49 13.45
N GLY A 77 16.24 -2.25 14.40
CA GLY A 77 16.02 -3.69 14.24
C GLY A 77 15.10 -4.00 13.06
N ASN A 78 14.02 -3.25 12.91
CA ASN A 78 13.11 -3.40 11.78
C ASN A 78 13.76 -3.01 10.44
N ALA A 79 14.58 -1.96 10.40
CA ALA A 79 15.30 -1.57 9.18
C ALA A 79 16.31 -2.63 8.75
N ILE A 80 17.09 -3.17 9.68
CA ILE A 80 18.16 -4.14 9.38
C ILE A 80 17.57 -5.54 9.17
N LEU A 81 16.82 -6.07 10.14
CA LEU A 81 16.32 -7.44 10.10
C LEU A 81 15.04 -7.56 9.27
N GLY A 82 14.08 -6.65 9.45
CA GLY A 82 12.82 -6.70 8.75
C GLY A 82 12.90 -6.30 7.28
N SER A 83 13.73 -5.32 6.94
CA SER A 83 13.82 -4.81 5.57
C SER A 83 15.09 -5.27 4.86
N LEU A 84 16.26 -4.87 5.32
CA LEU A 84 17.51 -5.10 4.60
C LEU A 84 17.81 -6.59 4.44
N LEU A 85 17.76 -7.37 5.52
CA LEU A 85 18.01 -8.81 5.47
C LEU A 85 16.98 -9.56 4.62
N ALA A 86 15.69 -9.23 4.80
CA ALA A 86 14.61 -9.82 4.02
C ALA A 86 14.77 -9.56 2.52
N TRP A 87 15.09 -8.34 2.13
CA TRP A 87 15.35 -7.99 0.73
C TRP A 87 16.62 -8.63 0.17
N ALA A 88 17.70 -8.66 0.94
CA ALA A 88 18.96 -9.29 0.52
C ALA A 88 18.79 -10.80 0.26
N VAL A 89 18.06 -11.50 1.14
CA VAL A 89 17.89 -12.95 1.05
C VAL A 89 16.76 -13.36 0.10
N LEU A 90 15.60 -12.73 0.23
CA LEU A 90 14.36 -13.13 -0.46
C LEU A 90 14.11 -12.33 -1.75
N GLY A 91 14.50 -11.06 -1.81
CA GLY A 91 14.08 -10.15 -2.87
C GLY A 91 14.42 -10.66 -4.28
N ARG A 92 15.68 -11.01 -4.52
CA ARG A 92 16.13 -11.52 -5.84
C ARG A 92 15.46 -12.86 -6.18
N ARG A 93 15.37 -13.77 -5.23
CA ARG A 93 14.79 -15.11 -5.44
C ARG A 93 13.30 -15.01 -5.74
N THR A 94 12.57 -14.22 -4.96
CA THR A 94 11.13 -13.99 -5.16
C THR A 94 10.87 -13.34 -6.51
N ARG A 95 11.68 -12.35 -6.92
CA ARG A 95 11.53 -11.69 -8.22
C ARG A 95 11.69 -12.67 -9.38
N ILE A 96 12.74 -13.47 -9.38
CA ILE A 96 13.00 -14.46 -10.44
C ILE A 96 11.86 -15.49 -10.49
N LEU A 97 11.44 -16.02 -9.35
CA LEU A 97 10.40 -17.03 -9.29
C LEU A 97 9.02 -16.46 -9.70
N THR A 98 8.67 -15.26 -9.28
CA THR A 98 7.39 -14.63 -9.68
C THR A 98 7.36 -14.26 -11.15
N GLN A 99 8.52 -13.97 -11.76
CA GLN A 99 8.63 -13.78 -13.21
C GLN A 99 8.46 -15.10 -13.94
N HIS A 100 9.13 -16.14 -13.48
CA HIS A 100 9.07 -17.49 -14.08
C HIS A 100 7.63 -18.04 -14.09
N TYR A 101 6.92 -17.90 -12.97
CA TYR A 101 5.52 -18.33 -12.84
C TYR A 101 4.51 -17.31 -13.37
N ASN A 102 4.95 -16.16 -13.88
CA ASN A 102 4.07 -15.05 -14.31
C ASN A 102 2.98 -14.71 -13.27
N SER A 103 3.33 -14.74 -12.00
CA SER A 103 2.42 -14.47 -10.88
C SER A 103 2.44 -13.00 -10.51
N ALA A 104 1.26 -12.39 -10.37
CA ALA A 104 1.10 -11.00 -9.98
C ALA A 104 0.90 -10.82 -8.47
N THR A 105 0.40 -11.85 -7.79
CA THR A 105 0.09 -11.81 -6.35
C THR A 105 0.71 -12.99 -5.61
N MET A 106 0.95 -12.84 -4.30
CA MET A 106 1.49 -13.93 -3.48
C MET A 106 0.60 -15.17 -3.41
N PRO A 107 -0.74 -15.08 -3.26
CA PRO A 107 -1.59 -16.26 -3.35
C PRO A 107 -1.48 -16.99 -4.70
N GLN A 108 -1.37 -16.25 -5.79
CA GLN A 108 -1.17 -16.84 -7.11
C GLN A 108 0.19 -17.54 -7.21
N PHE A 109 1.24 -16.90 -6.68
CA PHE A 109 2.57 -17.49 -6.61
C PHE A 109 2.57 -18.82 -5.85
N PHE A 110 1.96 -18.87 -4.66
CA PHE A 110 1.86 -20.11 -3.89
C PHE A 110 1.08 -21.19 -4.64
N GLY A 111 -0.06 -20.83 -5.25
CA GLY A 111 -0.85 -21.76 -6.04
C GLY A 111 -0.07 -22.38 -7.20
N GLN A 112 0.72 -21.59 -7.91
CA GLN A 112 1.53 -22.04 -9.05
C GLN A 112 2.78 -22.81 -8.60
N ARG A 113 3.47 -22.32 -7.56
CA ARG A 113 4.68 -22.97 -7.04
C ARG A 113 4.42 -24.37 -6.50
N PHE A 114 3.34 -24.53 -5.77
CA PHE A 114 2.97 -25.80 -5.12
C PHE A 114 1.88 -26.57 -5.89
N GLN A 115 1.47 -26.08 -7.05
CA GLN A 115 0.42 -26.70 -7.90
C GLN A 115 -0.85 -27.04 -7.11
N SER A 116 -1.19 -26.21 -6.12
CA SER A 116 -2.31 -26.43 -5.21
C SER A 116 -3.32 -25.30 -5.29
N LYS A 117 -4.51 -25.61 -5.79
CA LYS A 117 -5.65 -24.70 -5.83
C LYS A 117 -6.14 -24.33 -4.43
N SER A 118 -6.14 -25.29 -3.52
CA SER A 118 -6.55 -25.08 -2.12
C SER A 118 -5.62 -24.10 -1.41
N LEU A 119 -4.30 -24.21 -1.63
CA LEU A 119 -3.32 -23.28 -1.05
C LEU A 119 -3.52 -21.85 -1.58
N LYS A 120 -3.80 -21.69 -2.88
CA LYS A 120 -4.12 -20.39 -3.48
C LYS A 120 -5.35 -19.77 -2.83
N ILE A 121 -6.44 -20.53 -2.70
CA ILE A 121 -7.69 -20.06 -2.09
C ILE A 121 -7.46 -19.71 -0.62
N GLY A 122 -6.84 -20.60 0.15
CA GLY A 122 -6.54 -20.38 1.56
C GLY A 122 -5.71 -19.12 1.79
N ALA A 123 -4.64 -18.94 1.01
CA ALA A 123 -3.81 -17.72 1.07
C ALA A 123 -4.61 -16.46 0.70
N SER A 124 -5.49 -16.52 -0.30
CA SER A 124 -6.34 -15.39 -0.68
C SER A 124 -7.32 -15.02 0.43
N VAL A 125 -7.95 -16.00 1.07
CA VAL A 125 -8.87 -15.78 2.20
C VAL A 125 -8.13 -15.16 3.38
N ILE A 126 -6.97 -15.69 3.75
CA ILE A 126 -6.15 -15.15 4.84
C ILE A 126 -5.79 -13.69 4.56
N VAL A 127 -5.25 -13.39 3.37
CA VAL A 127 -4.90 -12.02 3.00
C VAL A 127 -6.12 -11.10 3.08
N PHE A 128 -7.26 -11.52 2.54
CA PHE A 128 -8.49 -10.73 2.57
C PHE A 128 -8.97 -10.42 3.99
N VAL A 129 -9.04 -11.45 4.85
CA VAL A 129 -9.50 -11.29 6.24
C VAL A 129 -8.58 -10.35 7.03
N PHE A 130 -7.25 -10.50 6.89
CA PHE A 130 -6.30 -9.65 7.62
C PHE A 130 -6.15 -8.24 7.03
N LEU A 131 -6.52 -8.02 5.76
CA LEU A 131 -6.57 -6.68 5.18
C LEU A 131 -7.65 -5.81 5.81
N ILE A 132 -8.75 -6.36 6.30
CA ILE A 132 -9.84 -5.60 6.92
C ILE A 132 -9.36 -4.81 8.15
N PRO A 133 -8.82 -5.44 9.22
CA PRO A 133 -8.33 -4.71 10.38
C PRO A 133 -7.12 -3.81 10.05
N TYR A 134 -6.29 -4.19 9.09
CA TYR A 134 -5.19 -3.37 8.62
C TYR A 134 -5.71 -2.05 8.01
N THR A 135 -6.68 -2.13 7.12
CA THR A 135 -7.30 -0.95 6.48
C THR A 135 -8.00 -0.07 7.51
N ALA A 136 -8.73 -0.67 8.45
CA ALA A 136 -9.35 0.06 9.55
C ALA A 136 -8.32 0.84 10.40
N SER A 137 -7.16 0.25 10.66
CA SER A 137 -6.06 0.92 11.37
C SER A 137 -5.49 2.12 10.61
N LEU A 138 -5.38 2.01 9.27
CA LEU A 138 -4.94 3.12 8.42
C LEU A 138 -5.92 4.30 8.47
N PHE A 139 -7.22 4.04 8.33
CA PHE A 139 -8.24 5.09 8.44
C PHE A 139 -8.27 5.74 9.82
N ASN A 140 -8.12 4.97 10.88
CA ASN A 140 -8.02 5.50 12.23
C ASN A 140 -6.81 6.44 12.39
N GLY A 141 -5.62 6.03 11.93
CA GLY A 141 -4.41 6.84 12.00
C GLY A 141 -4.54 8.15 11.22
N LEU A 142 -5.01 8.09 9.97
CA LEU A 142 -5.22 9.25 9.13
C LEU A 142 -6.28 10.20 9.70
N SER A 143 -7.42 9.68 10.16
CA SER A 143 -8.51 10.50 10.70
C SER A 143 -8.11 11.24 11.96
N ARG A 144 -7.30 10.65 12.83
CA ARG A 144 -6.73 11.34 14.00
C ARG A 144 -5.78 12.47 13.59
N LEU A 145 -4.92 12.22 12.62
CA LEU A 145 -3.99 13.22 12.11
C LEU A 145 -4.74 14.42 11.50
N PHE A 146 -5.75 14.17 10.66
CA PHE A 146 -6.57 15.22 10.06
C PHE A 146 -7.41 15.95 11.10
N GLY A 147 -8.01 15.23 12.05
CA GLY A 147 -8.74 15.83 13.16
C GLY A 147 -7.90 16.82 13.96
N MET A 148 -6.66 16.44 14.30
CA MET A 148 -5.71 17.35 14.98
C MET A 148 -5.28 18.53 14.09
N ALA A 149 -5.01 18.28 12.80
CA ALA A 149 -4.51 19.31 11.90
C ALA A 149 -5.55 20.40 11.56
N PHE A 150 -6.80 20.01 11.44
CA PHE A 150 -7.92 20.86 11.01
C PHE A 150 -8.93 21.17 12.10
N HIS A 151 -8.74 20.65 13.32
CA HIS A 151 -9.69 20.78 14.45
C HIS A 151 -11.10 20.27 14.10
N MET A 152 -11.17 19.18 13.34
CA MET A 152 -12.41 18.53 12.95
C MET A 152 -12.72 17.35 13.85
N ASP A 153 -14.00 17.03 13.99
CA ASP A 153 -14.43 15.84 14.71
C ASP A 153 -13.90 14.56 14.05
N TYR A 154 -13.50 13.60 14.87
CA TYR A 154 -12.93 12.33 14.41
C TYR A 154 -13.89 11.58 13.49
N THR A 155 -15.20 11.56 13.82
CA THR A 155 -16.20 10.84 13.04
C THR A 155 -16.36 11.43 11.64
N VAL A 156 -16.33 12.76 11.53
CA VAL A 156 -16.37 13.46 10.25
C VAL A 156 -15.13 13.13 9.41
N CYS A 157 -13.96 13.16 10.04
CA CYS A 157 -12.69 12.82 9.36
C CYS A 157 -12.67 11.39 8.83
N ILE A 158 -13.14 10.39 9.60
CA ILE A 158 -13.10 8.99 9.16
C ILE A 158 -14.08 8.72 8.02
N ILE A 159 -15.27 9.34 8.06
CA ILE A 159 -16.26 9.24 6.98
C ILE A 159 -15.70 9.90 5.71
N LEU A 160 -15.16 11.10 5.82
CA LEU A 160 -14.60 11.85 4.69
C LEU A 160 -13.45 11.07 4.04
N MET A 161 -12.51 10.53 4.84
CA MET A 161 -11.42 9.71 4.35
C MET A 161 -11.90 8.41 3.72
N GLY A 162 -12.92 7.76 4.30
CA GLY A 162 -13.52 6.56 3.73
C GLY A 162 -14.15 6.82 2.37
N VAL A 163 -14.92 7.89 2.25
CA VAL A 163 -15.57 8.30 0.99
C VAL A 163 -14.52 8.68 -0.06
N LEU A 164 -13.54 9.52 0.27
CA LEU A 164 -12.49 9.92 -0.67
C LEU A 164 -11.68 8.71 -1.17
N THR A 165 -11.31 7.81 -0.27
CA THR A 165 -10.58 6.59 -0.64
C THR A 165 -11.45 5.66 -1.47
N GLY A 166 -12.74 5.53 -1.14
CA GLY A 166 -13.70 4.74 -1.92
C GLY A 166 -13.84 5.27 -3.34
N ILE A 167 -14.05 6.58 -3.50
CA ILE A 167 -14.13 7.22 -4.82
C ILE A 167 -12.82 7.01 -5.61
N TYR A 168 -11.68 7.23 -4.97
CA TYR A 168 -10.37 7.03 -5.61
C TYR A 168 -10.17 5.57 -6.03
N ALA A 169 -10.43 4.61 -5.14
CA ALA A 169 -10.26 3.18 -5.43
C ALA A 169 -11.22 2.70 -6.52
N VAL A 170 -12.50 3.09 -6.47
CA VAL A 170 -13.50 2.73 -7.49
C VAL A 170 -13.17 3.39 -8.83
N SER A 171 -12.86 4.67 -8.84
CA SER A 171 -12.47 5.38 -10.06
C SER A 171 -11.21 4.75 -10.69
N TYR A 172 -10.26 4.35 -9.88
CA TYR A 172 -9.03 3.72 -10.33
C TYR A 172 -9.28 2.34 -10.92
N THR A 173 -10.11 1.50 -10.28
CA THR A 173 -10.45 0.15 -10.78
C THR A 173 -11.32 0.19 -12.03
N HIS A 174 -12.35 1.03 -12.08
CA HIS A 174 -13.23 1.12 -13.24
C HIS A 174 -12.60 1.85 -14.44
N LEU A 175 -11.70 2.77 -14.19
CA LEU A 175 -11.07 3.57 -15.25
C LEU A 175 -9.81 2.93 -15.83
N THR A 176 -9.15 2.04 -15.10
CA THR A 176 -7.89 1.42 -15.52
C THR A 176 -8.03 -0.04 -15.95
N LEU A 177 -9.06 -0.74 -15.49
CA LEU A 177 -9.38 -2.07 -15.99
C LEU A 177 -10.27 -1.89 -17.24
N PRO A 178 -9.79 -2.19 -18.45
CA PRO A 178 -10.68 -2.27 -19.60
C PRO A 178 -11.67 -3.40 -19.31
N THR A 179 -12.95 -3.08 -19.22
CA THR A 179 -14.05 -4.02 -19.29
C THR A 179 -14.09 -4.63 -20.71
N LYS A 180 -13.04 -5.35 -21.08
CA LYS A 180 -13.11 -6.25 -22.21
C LYS A 180 -13.64 -7.57 -21.71
N ARG A 181 -14.96 -7.73 -21.96
CA ARG A 181 -15.69 -8.98 -22.15
C ARG A 181 -14.84 -10.23 -21.91
N ILE A 182 -15.15 -10.89 -20.81
CA ILE A 182 -14.99 -12.33 -20.72
C ILE A 182 -16.09 -12.87 -21.61
N VAL A 183 -15.75 -13.23 -22.82
CA VAL A 183 -16.45 -14.20 -23.66
C VAL A 183 -15.47 -15.32 -23.89
#